data_f2fa1865565732916702a7bf7f086c4d
#
_entry.id   f2fa1865565732916702a7bf7f086c4d
#
_cell.length_a   1.000
_cell.length_b   1.000
_cell.length_c   1.000
_cell.angle_alpha   90.00
_cell.angle_beta   90.00
_cell.angle_gamma   90.00
#
_symmetry.space_group_name_H-M   'P 1'
#
loop_
_entity.id
_entity.type
_entity.pdbx_description
1 polymer ?
#
loop_
_entity_poly.entity_id
_entity_poly.type
_entity_poly.pdbx_seq_one_letter_code
_entity_poly.pdbx_strand_id
1 'polypeptide(L)'
;MSEPSCSSSKRETCNGALEEKPGVKKKWDSFHNWLHCICVVTFDLELGQAVEAIYPSHVKLSESERSNVCYLAFPDSNSGCMGDTQYHVRLRQNSNFSTREPLALKEYNRKSPSFLQFDKDFYWGYVYFRQVKDKTLPRGYFQKSVVLISKLPFVNLFTELCALLAPEFFDAGNTIMDVAIREIDHWPEPLPGQLIHLPLLGVLFQTYIPNTNYKAAVPSVSAMEAVKTSKCVNSLRRLIVASAYESDMFQSLSNVVSHVHLLWELVLLGEPIVVMAGSPTTCAEMVQALVATIAPLKYCADYRPYFTIHDSEFKEYTMDAPTPPAVILGVTNPFFAKTLQRWPHIIRISDVSSSDNQKYRIKKSESLKILDSKPGVYTQYKTFLQKDKVILKKLLRGTQTKRPREVQTALLKRHLMDLTESFMIPLERYIASLMPLQKNISPFKATPIPHMFNPEDFLATLPTAGPQLTIGIKGDWVGLYKRFFRTPNFSGWFLSRYTELTLKLQALQLEALSQADLKNWVQDKQEVEVVDMILRIRQKLEKSYDEDVPITQTVREKLCERIDDITLTLPEDLKIILSRES
;
A
#
# COMPACT_ATOMS: atom_id res chain seq x y z
N MET A 1 -0.65 -19.90 69.90
CA MET A 1 -0.25 -18.66 70.56
C MET A 1 0.29 -17.70 69.53
N SER A 2 -0.39 -16.58 69.47
CA SER A 2 -0.01 -15.26 68.93
C SER A 2 0.25 -15.10 67.45
N GLU A 3 -0.79 -14.61 66.74
CA GLU A 3 -0.67 -13.61 65.72
C GLU A 3 0.03 -12.32 66.24
N PRO A 4 0.63 -11.56 65.34
CA PRO A 4 -0.04 -10.26 65.14
C PRO A 4 -0.01 -9.72 63.69
N SER A 5 -1.13 -9.17 63.36
CA SER A 5 -1.48 -7.80 62.95
C SER A 5 -1.01 -7.30 61.57
N CYS A 6 -2.02 -7.08 60.81
CA CYS A 6 -2.25 -6.25 59.65
C CYS A 6 -1.51 -4.87 59.66
N SER A 7 -0.86 -4.50 58.55
CA SER A 7 -0.64 -3.11 58.20
C SER A 7 -0.95 -2.91 56.73
N SER A 8 -2.00 -2.10 56.51
CA SER A 8 -2.44 -1.55 55.25
C SER A 8 -1.39 -0.65 54.62
N SER A 9 -0.96 -0.97 53.39
CA SER A 9 -0.16 -0.06 52.55
C SER A 9 -1.01 0.40 51.37
N LYS A 10 -1.20 1.68 51.35
CA LYS A 10 -1.92 2.47 50.34
C LYS A 10 -1.33 2.22 48.97
N ARG A 11 -2.20 1.90 48.00
CA ARG A 11 -1.91 2.00 46.58
C ARG A 11 -1.91 3.46 46.20
N GLU A 12 -0.75 4.02 45.94
CA GLU A 12 -0.59 5.27 45.20
C GLU A 12 -0.72 4.95 43.72
N THR A 13 -1.80 5.42 43.13
CA THR A 13 -2.00 5.49 41.68
C THR A 13 -1.20 6.69 41.17
N CYS A 14 -0.02 6.45 40.67
CA CYS A 14 0.72 7.43 39.87
C CYS A 14 0.22 7.41 38.42
N ASN A 15 -0.80 8.20 38.12
CA ASN A 15 -1.06 8.69 36.78
C ASN A 15 -0.10 9.86 36.51
N GLY A 16 1.08 9.53 36.01
CA GLY A 16 2.01 10.49 35.44
C GLY A 16 1.95 10.40 33.92
N ALA A 17 1.11 11.19 33.29
CA ALA A 17 1.26 11.50 31.89
C ALA A 17 2.59 12.25 31.74
N LEU A 18 3.62 11.56 31.23
CA LEU A 18 4.88 12.18 30.84
C LEU A 18 4.61 13.02 29.59
N GLU A 19 4.54 14.33 29.73
CA GLU A 19 4.69 15.29 28.63
C GLU A 19 6.04 15.04 27.96
N GLU A 20 6.04 14.46 26.76
CA GLU A 20 7.23 14.31 25.93
C GLU A 20 7.63 15.70 25.43
N LYS A 21 8.75 16.22 25.93
CA LYS A 21 9.40 17.43 25.40
C LYS A 21 9.71 17.23 23.92
N PRO A 22 9.36 18.14 23.01
CA PRO A 22 9.74 18.05 21.62
C PRO A 22 11.25 18.26 21.49
N GLY A 23 12.00 17.24 20.99
CA GLY A 23 13.36 17.46 20.57
C GLY A 23 14.41 16.35 20.75
N VAL A 24 14.12 15.23 21.38
CA VAL A 24 15.11 14.14 21.49
C VAL A 24 14.68 13.00 20.59
N LYS A 25 15.29 12.89 19.38
CA LYS A 25 15.14 11.70 18.53
C LYS A 25 15.63 10.48 19.31
N LYS A 26 14.76 9.51 19.54
CA LYS A 26 15.17 8.21 20.10
C LYS A 26 16.03 7.49 19.07
N LYS A 27 16.99 6.70 19.52
CA LYS A 27 17.82 5.88 18.64
C LYS A 27 16.92 4.98 17.78
N TRP A 28 17.14 4.96 16.46
CA TRP A 28 16.42 4.18 15.45
C TRP A 28 15.04 4.75 15.00
N ASP A 29 14.65 5.96 15.41
CA ASP A 29 13.38 6.54 14.96
C ASP A 29 13.38 6.78 13.44
N SER A 30 14.50 7.29 12.87
CA SER A 30 14.61 7.51 11.43
C SER A 30 14.69 6.20 10.65
N PHE A 31 15.36 5.18 11.18
CA PHE A 31 15.38 3.84 10.60
C PHE A 31 13.96 3.28 10.44
N HIS A 32 13.13 3.39 11.49
CA HIS A 32 11.76 2.87 11.49
C HIS A 32 10.78 3.64 10.59
N ASN A 33 11.15 4.82 10.12
CA ASN A 33 10.41 5.50 9.06
C ASN A 33 10.53 4.81 7.70
N TRP A 34 11.58 4.00 7.50
CA TRP A 34 11.87 3.31 6.24
C TRP A 34 11.73 1.81 6.33
N LEU A 35 12.30 1.21 7.36
CA LEU A 35 12.33 -0.23 7.55
C LEU A 35 11.84 -0.61 8.94
N HIS A 36 11.08 -1.69 9.02
CA HIS A 36 10.78 -2.32 10.30
C HIS A 36 12.01 -3.04 10.85
N CYS A 37 12.62 -3.89 10.01
CA CYS A 37 13.88 -4.57 10.31
C CYS A 37 14.52 -5.13 9.03
N ILE A 38 15.76 -5.62 9.19
CA ILE A 38 16.47 -6.42 8.19
C ILE A 38 16.69 -7.81 8.80
N CYS A 39 16.23 -8.86 8.12
CA CYS A 39 16.42 -10.24 8.55
C CYS A 39 17.46 -10.94 7.69
N VAL A 40 18.33 -11.68 8.33
CA VAL A 40 19.24 -12.64 7.68
C VAL A 40 18.67 -14.04 7.92
N VAL A 41 18.41 -14.77 6.85
CA VAL A 41 17.85 -16.12 6.92
C VAL A 41 18.83 -17.09 6.27
N THR A 42 19.16 -18.16 7.00
CA THR A 42 20.06 -19.21 6.55
C THR A 42 19.35 -20.55 6.50
N PHE A 43 19.92 -21.51 5.80
CA PHE A 43 19.46 -22.88 5.84
C PHE A 43 20.33 -23.68 6.83
N ASP A 44 19.73 -24.05 7.95
CA ASP A 44 20.29 -24.95 8.95
C ASP A 44 20.00 -26.42 8.60
N LEU A 45 20.92 -27.34 8.90
CA LEU A 45 20.75 -28.76 8.56
C LEU A 45 19.71 -29.47 9.46
N GLU A 46 19.53 -29.01 10.69
CA GLU A 46 18.61 -29.58 11.67
C GLU A 46 17.26 -28.87 11.69
N LEU A 47 17.27 -27.52 11.58
CA LEU A 47 16.10 -26.67 11.71
C LEU A 47 15.46 -26.29 10.38
N GLY A 48 16.13 -26.49 9.25
CA GLY A 48 15.71 -26.00 7.95
C GLY A 48 15.97 -24.51 7.78
N GLN A 49 15.02 -23.76 7.21
CA GLN A 49 15.12 -22.31 7.08
C GLN A 49 14.98 -21.65 8.46
N ALA A 50 16.00 -20.91 8.89
CA ALA A 50 16.04 -20.26 10.19
C ALA A 50 16.51 -18.81 10.09
N VAL A 51 15.90 -17.91 10.88
CA VAL A 51 16.37 -16.53 11.04
C VAL A 51 17.64 -16.55 11.87
N GLU A 52 18.76 -16.22 11.24
CA GLU A 52 20.09 -16.13 11.86
C GLU A 52 20.25 -14.84 12.66
N ALA A 53 19.81 -13.71 12.10
CA ALA A 53 19.92 -12.41 12.74
C ALA A 53 18.77 -11.46 12.33
N ILE A 54 18.44 -10.52 13.23
CA ILE A 54 17.50 -9.44 12.99
C ILE A 54 18.19 -8.12 13.35
N TYR A 55 18.09 -7.14 12.46
CA TYR A 55 18.67 -5.82 12.63
C TYR A 55 17.58 -4.73 12.51
N PRO A 56 17.53 -3.74 13.43
CA PRO A 56 18.28 -3.66 14.70
C PRO A 56 17.88 -4.77 15.69
N SER A 57 18.78 -5.17 16.56
CA SER A 57 18.63 -6.33 17.47
C SER A 57 17.49 -6.20 18.50
N HIS A 58 16.95 -5.00 18.73
CA HIS A 58 15.84 -4.77 19.65
C HIS A 58 14.47 -5.15 19.03
N VAL A 59 14.38 -5.27 17.70
CA VAL A 59 13.13 -5.63 17.01
C VAL A 59 12.82 -7.11 17.26
N LYS A 60 11.56 -7.37 17.60
CA LYS A 60 11.03 -8.72 17.81
C LYS A 60 9.94 -9.00 16.81
N LEU A 61 10.03 -10.11 16.13
CA LEU A 61 8.97 -10.66 15.28
C LEU A 61 8.19 -11.72 16.07
N SER A 62 6.89 -11.80 15.88
CA SER A 62 6.07 -12.90 16.39
C SER A 62 6.53 -14.24 15.78
N GLU A 63 6.13 -15.37 16.38
CA GLU A 63 6.49 -16.67 15.83
C GLU A 63 5.93 -16.89 14.42
N SER A 64 4.69 -16.44 14.16
CA SER A 64 4.09 -16.53 12.83
C SER A 64 4.81 -15.66 11.80
N GLU A 65 5.17 -14.41 12.14
CA GLU A 65 5.95 -13.54 11.26
C GLU A 65 7.34 -14.11 10.98
N ARG A 66 8.01 -14.61 12.03
CA ARG A 66 9.33 -15.25 11.90
C ARG A 66 9.28 -16.48 11.02
N SER A 67 8.28 -17.34 11.20
CA SER A 67 8.05 -18.53 10.37
C SER A 67 7.82 -18.15 8.91
N ASN A 68 6.93 -17.18 8.65
CA ASN A 68 6.66 -16.71 7.30
C ASN A 68 7.90 -16.10 6.63
N VAL A 69 8.69 -15.30 7.37
CA VAL A 69 9.96 -14.76 6.85
C VAL A 69 10.92 -15.90 6.48
N CYS A 70 11.05 -16.93 7.32
CA CYS A 70 11.93 -18.08 7.03
C CYS A 70 11.54 -18.76 5.70
N TYR A 71 10.27 -19.10 5.53
CA TYR A 71 9.83 -19.85 4.36
C TYR A 71 9.70 -19.02 3.09
N LEU A 72 9.36 -17.73 3.21
CA LEU A 72 9.26 -16.84 2.06
C LEU A 72 10.60 -16.24 1.62
N ALA A 73 11.64 -16.33 2.46
CA ALA A 73 12.98 -15.88 2.13
C ALA A 73 13.72 -16.81 1.16
N PHE A 74 13.22 -18.03 0.94
CA PHE A 74 13.83 -19.01 0.05
C PHE A 74 12.91 -19.32 -1.12
N PRO A 75 13.44 -19.41 -2.36
CA PRO A 75 12.71 -19.99 -3.47
C PRO A 75 12.28 -21.41 -3.16
N ASP A 76 11.10 -21.83 -3.62
CA ASP A 76 10.66 -23.20 -3.48
C ASP A 76 11.67 -24.14 -4.16
N SER A 77 11.92 -25.31 -3.57
CA SER A 77 12.90 -26.30 -4.05
C SER A 77 12.71 -26.70 -5.52
N ASN A 78 11.49 -26.60 -6.03
CA ASN A 78 11.18 -26.89 -7.42
C ASN A 78 11.56 -25.77 -8.40
N SER A 79 11.89 -24.58 -7.93
CA SER A 79 12.20 -23.44 -8.79
C SER A 79 13.61 -23.49 -9.40
N GLY A 80 14.50 -24.38 -8.92
CA GLY A 80 15.84 -24.58 -9.47
C GLY A 80 16.72 -23.34 -9.47
N CYS A 81 16.44 -22.35 -8.60
CA CYS A 81 17.15 -21.08 -8.52
C CYS A 81 18.59 -21.27 -8.06
N MET A 82 19.54 -21.22 -9.00
CA MET A 82 20.98 -21.16 -8.73
C MET A 82 21.49 -19.76 -8.98
N GLY A 83 22.47 -19.33 -8.17
CA GLY A 83 22.99 -17.95 -8.20
C GLY A 83 22.16 -17.01 -7.32
N ASP A 84 22.07 -15.78 -7.76
CA ASP A 84 21.36 -14.71 -7.06
C ASP A 84 19.95 -14.55 -7.60
N THR A 85 18.97 -14.48 -6.69
CA THR A 85 17.55 -14.31 -7.04
C THR A 85 16.93 -13.24 -6.16
N GLN A 86 16.18 -12.33 -6.77
CA GLN A 86 15.48 -11.24 -6.07
C GLN A 86 13.99 -11.32 -6.33
N TYR A 87 13.20 -11.06 -5.29
CA TYR A 87 11.75 -10.96 -5.38
C TYR A 87 11.19 -10.25 -4.16
N HIS A 88 9.92 -9.92 -4.20
CA HIS A 88 9.25 -9.28 -3.08
C HIS A 88 8.04 -10.12 -2.63
N VAL A 89 7.73 -10.01 -1.35
CA VAL A 89 6.65 -10.75 -0.68
C VAL A 89 5.80 -9.82 0.16
N ARG A 90 4.60 -10.24 0.50
CA ARG A 90 3.76 -9.59 1.53
C ARG A 90 3.60 -10.53 2.70
N LEU A 91 3.84 -10.01 3.89
CA LEU A 91 3.80 -10.71 5.16
C LEU A 91 2.66 -10.12 6.00
N ARG A 92 1.75 -10.95 6.49
CA ARG A 92 0.70 -10.48 7.41
C ARG A 92 1.33 -10.06 8.74
N GLN A 93 1.00 -8.87 9.20
CA GLN A 93 1.42 -8.35 10.50
C GLN A 93 0.54 -8.93 11.61
N ASN A 94 1.15 -9.30 12.73
CA ASN A 94 0.40 -9.70 13.91
C ASN A 94 0.00 -8.45 14.71
N SER A 95 -1.31 -8.19 14.80
CA SER A 95 -1.88 -7.02 15.48
C SER A 95 -1.50 -6.90 16.97
N ASN A 96 -1.21 -8.02 17.64
CA ASN A 96 -0.84 -8.03 19.06
C ASN A 96 0.55 -7.45 19.35
N PHE A 97 1.41 -7.30 18.34
CA PHE A 97 2.75 -6.72 18.44
C PHE A 97 2.86 -5.36 17.75
N SER A 98 1.73 -4.73 17.41
CA SER A 98 1.73 -3.42 16.74
C SER A 98 2.37 -2.38 17.65
N THR A 99 3.59 -1.98 17.32
CA THR A 99 4.23 -0.79 17.88
C THR A 99 3.50 0.45 17.37
N ARG A 100 3.47 1.52 18.20
CA ARG A 100 2.88 2.81 17.79
C ARG A 100 3.50 3.25 16.46
N GLU A 101 2.65 3.49 15.47
CA GLU A 101 3.09 3.85 14.12
C GLU A 101 3.83 5.20 14.14
N PRO A 102 5.03 5.30 13.53
CA PRO A 102 5.78 6.55 13.44
C PRO A 102 4.95 7.68 12.79
N LEU A 103 5.07 8.90 13.31
CA LEU A 103 4.33 10.06 12.78
C LEU A 103 4.65 10.32 11.30
N ALA A 104 5.90 10.11 10.89
CA ALA A 104 6.30 10.26 9.49
C ALA A 104 5.56 9.29 8.55
N LEU A 105 5.28 8.06 8.99
CA LEU A 105 4.50 7.10 8.19
C LEU A 105 3.02 7.47 8.11
N LYS A 106 2.44 8.05 9.17
CA LYS A 106 1.08 8.60 9.11
C LYS A 106 0.99 9.74 8.11
N GLU A 107 1.97 10.67 8.15
CA GLU A 107 2.04 11.79 7.22
C GLU A 107 2.28 11.34 5.77
N TYR A 108 3.15 10.34 5.58
CA TYR A 108 3.34 9.68 4.29
C TYR A 108 1.99 9.15 3.75
N ASN A 109 1.28 8.38 4.55
CA ASN A 109 0.03 7.75 4.13
C ASN A 109 -1.06 8.77 3.76
N ARG A 110 -1.11 9.89 4.50
CA ARG A 110 -2.04 11.00 4.25
C ARG A 110 -1.77 11.72 2.93
N LYS A 111 -0.50 11.91 2.56
CA LYS A 111 -0.07 12.65 1.36
C LYS A 111 0.16 11.79 0.14
N SER A 112 0.20 10.47 0.29
CA SER A 112 0.45 9.54 -0.81
C SER A 112 -0.81 9.27 -1.64
N PRO A 113 -0.65 9.01 -2.96
CA PRO A 113 -1.73 8.49 -3.79
C PRO A 113 -2.30 7.19 -3.19
N SER A 114 -3.59 6.94 -3.36
CA SER A 114 -4.28 5.80 -2.74
C SER A 114 -3.62 4.43 -3.02
N PHE A 115 -3.09 4.25 -4.22
CA PHE A 115 -2.42 3.00 -4.63
C PHE A 115 -1.00 2.82 -4.05
N LEU A 116 -0.42 3.86 -3.46
CA LEU A 116 0.87 3.82 -2.73
C LEU A 116 0.70 3.88 -1.22
N GLN A 117 -0.51 4.03 -0.74
CA GLN A 117 -0.77 3.95 0.70
C GLN A 117 -0.49 2.53 1.19
N PHE A 118 0.26 2.43 2.28
CA PHE A 118 0.52 1.12 2.87
C PHE A 118 -0.72 0.55 3.56
N ASP A 119 -0.74 -0.77 3.64
CA ASP A 119 -1.76 -1.53 4.34
C ASP A 119 -1.30 -1.78 5.78
N LYS A 120 -2.15 -1.50 6.77
CA LYS A 120 -1.80 -1.65 8.18
C LYS A 120 -1.55 -3.10 8.58
N ASP A 121 -2.21 -4.02 7.89
CA ASP A 121 -2.21 -5.44 8.23
C ASP A 121 -1.03 -6.20 7.60
N PHE A 122 -0.21 -5.52 6.77
CA PHE A 122 0.86 -6.17 6.03
C PHE A 122 2.18 -5.41 6.08
N TYR A 123 3.26 -6.20 6.05
CA TYR A 123 4.60 -5.75 5.70
C TYR A 123 4.96 -6.19 4.28
N TRP A 124 5.81 -5.43 3.65
CA TRP A 124 6.56 -5.84 2.48
C TRP A 124 7.88 -6.47 2.90
N GLY A 125 8.24 -7.60 2.29
CA GLY A 125 9.55 -8.22 2.39
C GLY A 125 10.24 -8.16 1.03
N TYR A 126 11.43 -7.56 0.99
CA TYR A 126 12.27 -7.48 -0.21
C TYR A 126 13.43 -8.45 -0.03
N VAL A 127 13.42 -9.53 -0.82
CA VAL A 127 14.28 -10.68 -0.64
C VAL A 127 15.41 -10.68 -1.65
N TYR A 128 16.62 -10.86 -1.18
CA TYR A 128 17.79 -11.23 -1.97
C TYR A 128 18.31 -12.58 -1.49
N PHE A 129 18.18 -13.58 -2.33
CA PHE A 129 18.61 -14.95 -2.06
C PHE A 129 19.84 -15.31 -2.89
N ARG A 130 20.84 -15.92 -2.27
CA ARG A 130 22.03 -16.46 -2.92
C ARG A 130 22.15 -17.95 -2.67
N GLN A 131 22.28 -18.73 -3.77
CA GLN A 131 22.61 -20.14 -3.73
C GLN A 131 23.77 -20.44 -4.66
N VAL A 132 24.92 -20.78 -4.10
CA VAL A 132 26.12 -21.14 -4.85
C VAL A 132 26.72 -22.44 -4.33
N LYS A 133 27.39 -23.21 -5.21
CA LYS A 133 28.10 -24.41 -4.80
C LYS A 133 29.30 -24.03 -3.96
N ASP A 134 29.40 -24.62 -2.77
CA ASP A 134 30.52 -24.44 -1.85
C ASP A 134 30.89 -25.79 -1.23
N LYS A 135 32.04 -26.34 -1.66
CA LYS A 135 32.55 -27.63 -1.18
C LYS A 135 33.06 -27.59 0.24
N THR A 136 33.26 -26.41 0.80
CA THR A 136 33.75 -26.25 2.20
C THR A 136 32.64 -26.48 3.20
N LEU A 137 31.38 -26.31 2.77
CA LEU A 137 30.21 -26.52 3.61
C LEU A 137 29.73 -27.97 3.57
N PRO A 138 29.27 -28.55 4.69
CA PRO A 138 28.81 -29.94 4.77
C PRO A 138 27.74 -30.32 3.74
N ARG A 139 26.89 -29.37 3.36
CA ARG A 139 25.81 -29.54 2.36
C ARG A 139 26.26 -29.31 0.93
N GLY A 140 27.48 -28.82 0.70
CA GLY A 140 28.00 -28.50 -0.61
C GLY A 140 27.42 -27.25 -1.28
N TYR A 141 26.61 -26.47 -0.55
CA TYR A 141 25.96 -25.25 -1.03
C TYR A 141 25.94 -24.17 0.06
N PHE A 142 26.31 -22.97 -0.31
CA PHE A 142 26.00 -21.76 0.43
C PHE A 142 24.57 -21.33 0.06
N GLN A 143 23.69 -21.17 1.05
CA GLN A 143 22.30 -20.74 0.88
C GLN A 143 21.95 -19.74 1.97
N LYS A 144 21.80 -18.48 1.60
CA LYS A 144 21.47 -17.40 2.54
C LYS A 144 20.63 -16.33 1.86
N SER A 145 19.76 -15.70 2.65
CA SER A 145 18.93 -14.59 2.21
C SER A 145 19.08 -13.38 3.11
N VAL A 146 19.00 -12.19 2.53
CA VAL A 146 18.76 -10.94 3.22
C VAL A 146 17.36 -10.46 2.86
N VAL A 147 16.57 -10.10 3.87
CA VAL A 147 15.17 -9.65 3.71
C VAL A 147 15.02 -8.29 4.37
N LEU A 148 14.71 -7.25 3.58
CA LEU A 148 14.33 -5.94 4.09
C LEU A 148 12.82 -5.95 4.35
N ILE A 149 12.40 -5.67 5.59
CA ILE A 149 10.99 -5.63 5.98
C ILE A 149 10.56 -4.18 6.17
N SER A 150 9.54 -3.75 5.43
CA SER A 150 9.04 -2.37 5.44
C SER A 150 7.53 -2.32 5.34
N LYS A 151 6.92 -1.22 5.80
CA LYS A 151 5.53 -0.88 5.47
C LYS A 151 5.39 -0.20 4.11
N LEU A 152 6.44 0.41 3.60
CA LEU A 152 6.42 1.18 2.37
C LEU A 152 6.43 0.29 1.13
N PRO A 153 5.51 0.50 0.16
CA PRO A 153 5.41 -0.30 -1.06
C PRO A 153 6.42 0.14 -2.14
N PHE A 154 7.66 0.43 -1.75
CA PHE A 154 8.69 0.95 -2.65
C PHE A 154 9.51 -0.18 -3.29
N VAL A 155 8.81 -1.00 -4.10
CA VAL A 155 9.38 -2.24 -4.66
C VAL A 155 10.69 -1.99 -5.39
N ASN A 156 10.78 -1.00 -6.28
CA ASN A 156 12.00 -0.76 -7.04
C ASN A 156 13.14 -0.27 -6.14
N LEU A 157 12.86 0.70 -5.26
CA LEU A 157 13.87 1.25 -4.37
C LEU A 157 14.48 0.16 -3.47
N PHE A 158 13.62 -0.59 -2.77
CA PHE A 158 14.11 -1.59 -1.82
C PHE A 158 14.74 -2.81 -2.52
N THR A 159 14.32 -3.15 -3.74
CA THR A 159 14.99 -4.18 -4.53
C THR A 159 16.43 -3.77 -4.87
N GLU A 160 16.64 -2.53 -5.30
CA GLU A 160 17.99 -2.01 -5.60
C GLU A 160 18.84 -1.85 -4.33
N LEU A 161 18.25 -1.43 -3.21
CA LEU A 161 18.95 -1.36 -1.92
C LEU A 161 19.37 -2.76 -1.45
N CYS A 162 18.50 -3.75 -1.60
CA CYS A 162 18.80 -5.13 -1.25
C CYS A 162 19.89 -5.72 -2.17
N ALA A 163 19.88 -5.36 -3.46
CA ALA A 163 20.90 -5.75 -4.43
C ALA A 163 22.30 -5.20 -4.12
N LEU A 164 22.36 -4.04 -3.48
CA LEU A 164 23.64 -3.50 -3.00
C LEU A 164 24.06 -4.14 -1.66
N LEU A 165 23.13 -4.19 -0.70
CA LEU A 165 23.44 -4.60 0.67
C LEU A 165 23.77 -6.08 0.81
N ALA A 166 23.00 -6.96 0.15
CA ALA A 166 23.10 -8.40 0.40
C ALA A 166 24.43 -9.01 -0.08
N PRO A 167 24.94 -8.72 -1.28
CA PRO A 167 26.26 -9.22 -1.69
C PRO A 167 27.39 -8.75 -0.76
N GLU A 168 27.43 -7.47 -0.44
CA GLU A 168 28.44 -6.90 0.47
C GLU A 168 28.37 -7.55 1.86
N PHE A 169 27.15 -7.81 2.36
CA PHE A 169 26.98 -8.55 3.62
C PHE A 169 27.47 -10.00 3.52
N PHE A 170 27.22 -10.72 2.42
CA PHE A 170 27.67 -12.10 2.25
C PHE A 170 29.20 -12.20 2.20
N ASP A 171 29.87 -11.16 1.70
CA ASP A 171 31.33 -11.13 1.56
C ASP A 171 32.04 -10.60 2.83
N ALA A 172 31.49 -9.58 3.52
CA ALA A 172 32.14 -8.90 4.64
C ALA A 172 31.46 -9.10 6.02
N GLY A 173 30.27 -9.73 6.04
CA GLY A 173 29.57 -10.11 7.29
C GLY A 173 28.93 -8.94 8.05
N ASN A 174 28.80 -9.12 9.38
CA ASN A 174 28.00 -8.23 10.25
C ASN A 174 28.45 -6.77 10.27
N THR A 175 29.73 -6.50 10.02
CA THR A 175 30.27 -5.13 10.01
C THR A 175 29.56 -4.25 8.97
N ILE A 176 29.28 -4.80 7.79
CA ILE A 176 28.57 -4.07 6.72
C ILE A 176 27.12 -3.77 7.16
N MET A 177 26.49 -4.73 7.84
CA MET A 177 25.11 -4.52 8.33
C MET A 177 25.06 -3.40 9.37
N ASP A 178 26.03 -3.35 10.29
CA ASP A 178 26.11 -2.29 11.29
C ASP A 178 26.32 -0.90 10.67
N VAL A 179 27.10 -0.81 9.59
CA VAL A 179 27.26 0.44 8.84
C VAL A 179 25.95 0.82 8.16
N ALA A 180 25.34 -0.13 7.43
CA ALA A 180 24.11 0.11 6.68
C ALA A 180 22.96 0.59 7.57
N ILE A 181 22.71 -0.03 8.71
CA ILE A 181 21.63 0.39 9.62
C ILE A 181 21.87 1.78 10.22
N ARG A 182 23.13 2.16 10.48
CA ARG A 182 23.46 3.52 10.93
C ARG A 182 23.26 4.56 9.84
N GLU A 183 23.63 4.25 8.60
CA GLU A 183 23.39 5.16 7.47
C GLU A 183 21.89 5.35 7.23
N ILE A 184 21.09 4.27 7.28
CA ILE A 184 19.62 4.32 7.14
C ILE A 184 18.97 5.15 8.27
N ASP A 185 19.49 5.07 9.51
CA ASP A 185 18.98 5.87 10.63
C ASP A 185 19.26 7.40 10.47
N HIS A 186 20.08 7.79 9.51
CA HIS A 186 20.33 9.19 9.16
C HIS A 186 19.53 9.65 7.92
N TRP A 187 18.73 8.79 7.32
CA TRP A 187 17.93 9.16 6.17
C TRP A 187 16.82 10.16 6.53
N PRO A 188 16.46 11.07 5.60
CA PRO A 188 15.33 11.96 5.78
C PRO A 188 14.02 11.17 5.80
N GLU A 189 12.96 11.78 6.30
CA GLU A 189 11.62 11.17 6.30
C GLU A 189 11.11 10.92 4.87
N PRO A 190 10.34 9.83 4.62
CA PRO A 190 9.80 9.49 3.32
C PRO A 190 8.59 10.36 2.94
N LEU A 191 8.78 11.67 2.79
CA LEU A 191 7.69 12.61 2.51
C LEU A 191 7.31 12.63 1.03
N PRO A 192 6.02 12.43 0.67
CA PRO A 192 5.55 12.51 -0.70
C PRO A 192 5.74 13.89 -1.34
N GLY A 193 6.06 13.91 -2.63
CA GLY A 193 6.28 15.14 -3.41
C GLY A 193 7.72 15.64 -3.40
N GLN A 194 8.65 14.90 -2.80
CA GLN A 194 10.06 15.30 -2.67
C GLN A 194 11.01 14.34 -3.39
N LEU A 195 12.11 14.91 -3.90
CA LEU A 195 13.28 14.15 -4.34
C LEU A 195 14.18 13.93 -3.12
N ILE A 196 14.42 12.69 -2.78
CA ILE A 196 15.15 12.29 -1.58
C ILE A 196 16.49 11.65 -1.97
N HIS A 197 17.50 11.93 -1.14
CA HIS A 197 18.85 11.40 -1.28
C HIS A 197 19.15 10.44 -0.13
N LEU A 198 19.46 9.20 -0.47
CA LEU A 198 19.62 8.10 0.48
C LEU A 198 21.05 7.51 0.30
N PRO A 199 22.02 7.94 1.08
CA PRO A 199 23.36 7.33 1.07
C PRO A 199 23.30 5.93 1.67
N LEU A 200 23.94 4.95 1.00
CA LEU A 200 24.11 3.59 1.49
C LEU A 200 25.39 2.98 0.91
N LEU A 201 26.30 2.55 1.79
CA LEU A 201 27.56 1.84 1.43
C LEU A 201 28.33 2.53 0.28
N GLY A 202 28.49 3.86 0.36
CA GLY A 202 29.22 4.62 -0.65
C GLY A 202 28.46 4.87 -1.97
N VAL A 203 27.20 4.48 -2.06
CA VAL A 203 26.29 4.79 -3.18
C VAL A 203 25.24 5.79 -2.73
N LEU A 204 24.95 6.80 -3.54
CA LEU A 204 23.90 7.77 -3.30
C LEU A 204 22.67 7.44 -4.15
N PHE A 205 21.66 6.89 -3.54
CA PHE A 205 20.36 6.67 -4.19
C PHE A 205 19.57 7.98 -4.22
N GLN A 206 19.03 8.30 -5.39
CA GLN A 206 18.13 9.42 -5.58
C GLN A 206 16.77 8.88 -5.99
N THR A 207 15.74 9.20 -5.21
CA THR A 207 14.38 8.72 -5.47
C THR A 207 13.36 9.83 -5.28
N TYR A 208 12.32 9.84 -6.12
CA TYR A 208 11.17 10.73 -5.97
C TYR A 208 9.99 9.94 -5.42
N ILE A 209 9.34 10.45 -4.36
CA ILE A 209 8.14 9.84 -3.79
C ILE A 209 6.91 10.58 -4.34
N PRO A 210 6.01 9.91 -5.10
CA PRO A 210 4.82 10.53 -5.65
C PRO A 210 3.86 11.05 -4.56
N ASN A 211 3.17 12.17 -4.83
CA ASN A 211 2.11 12.73 -3.97
C ASN A 211 0.74 12.61 -4.64
N THR A 212 -0.34 12.96 -3.93
CA THR A 212 -1.72 12.93 -4.43
C THR A 212 -1.96 13.84 -5.64
N ASN A 213 -1.19 14.91 -5.79
CA ASN A 213 -1.24 15.82 -6.94
C ASN A 213 -0.48 15.28 -8.16
N TYR A 214 0.05 14.07 -8.06
CA TYR A 214 0.73 13.38 -9.13
C TYR A 214 -0.27 12.99 -10.24
N LYS A 215 -0.65 13.97 -11.03
CA LYS A 215 -1.21 13.72 -12.36
C LYS A 215 -0.04 13.17 -13.16
N ALA A 216 0.02 11.88 -13.33
CA ALA A 216 0.83 11.08 -14.24
C ALA A 216 1.82 11.79 -15.21
N ALA A 217 2.38 12.93 -14.81
CA ALA A 217 3.59 13.46 -15.37
C ALA A 217 4.70 12.56 -14.81
N VAL A 218 4.89 11.40 -15.46
CA VAL A 218 6.20 10.75 -15.46
C VAL A 218 7.19 11.90 -15.58
N PRO A 219 8.14 12.10 -14.62
CA PRO A 219 9.25 13.00 -14.87
C PRO A 219 9.76 12.57 -16.23
N SER A 220 9.61 13.44 -17.24
CA SER A 220 9.98 13.07 -18.61
C SER A 220 11.39 12.53 -18.53
N VAL A 221 11.67 11.47 -19.30
CA VAL A 221 13.01 10.87 -19.42
C VAL A 221 14.08 11.98 -19.58
N SER A 222 13.70 13.14 -20.15
CA SER A 222 14.51 14.35 -20.23
C SER A 222 14.88 14.98 -18.87
N ALA A 223 14.04 14.92 -17.85
CA ALA A 223 14.40 15.39 -16.50
C ALA A 223 15.35 14.41 -15.80
N MET A 224 15.21 13.11 -16.07
CA MET A 224 16.15 12.08 -15.60
C MET A 224 17.48 12.13 -16.39
N GLU A 225 17.46 12.47 -17.68
CA GLU A 225 18.68 12.66 -18.49
C GLU A 225 19.43 13.95 -18.17
N ALA A 226 18.74 15.03 -17.83
CA ALA A 226 19.37 16.27 -17.36
C ALA A 226 20.17 16.08 -16.05
N VAL A 227 19.78 15.12 -15.21
CA VAL A 227 20.53 14.76 -14.01
C VAL A 227 21.73 13.85 -14.32
N LYS A 228 21.69 13.07 -15.40
CA LYS A 228 22.85 12.26 -15.85
C LYS A 228 24.04 13.08 -16.33
N THR A 229 23.82 14.32 -16.73
CA THR A 229 24.86 15.24 -17.23
C THR A 229 25.49 16.14 -16.18
N SER A 230 25.02 16.11 -14.93
CA SER A 230 25.65 16.83 -13.82
C SER A 230 26.98 16.16 -13.48
N LYS A 231 28.08 16.82 -13.87
CA LYS A 231 29.46 16.40 -13.64
C LYS A 231 29.70 16.04 -12.17
N CYS A 232 30.35 14.90 -11.99
CA CYS A 232 30.92 14.34 -10.78
C CYS A 232 31.54 15.42 -9.86
N VAL A 233 30.85 15.79 -8.80
CA VAL A 233 31.43 16.47 -7.65
C VAL A 233 31.29 15.49 -6.48
N ASN A 234 32.43 14.97 -6.07
CA ASN A 234 32.66 13.93 -5.06
C ASN A 234 32.42 12.48 -5.52
N SER A 235 33.36 11.60 -5.13
CA SER A 235 33.59 10.19 -5.53
C SER A 235 32.44 9.19 -5.27
N LEU A 236 31.21 9.61 -5.00
CA LEU A 236 30.06 8.75 -4.74
C LEU A 236 29.38 8.36 -6.05
N ARG A 237 29.19 7.07 -6.27
CA ARG A 237 28.35 6.54 -7.35
C ARG A 237 26.90 6.97 -7.13
N ARG A 238 26.31 7.72 -8.06
CA ARG A 238 24.89 8.09 -8.00
C ARG A 238 24.02 7.11 -8.76
N LEU A 239 22.93 6.69 -8.16
CA LEU A 239 21.94 5.82 -8.77
C LEU A 239 20.55 6.46 -8.63
N ILE A 240 19.89 6.76 -9.75
CA ILE A 240 18.53 7.27 -9.78
C ILE A 240 17.59 6.08 -9.88
N VAL A 241 16.73 5.93 -8.89
CA VAL A 241 15.80 4.80 -8.77
C VAL A 241 14.38 5.32 -8.56
N ALA A 242 13.42 4.77 -9.28
CA ALA A 242 12.02 4.99 -8.97
C ALA A 242 11.68 4.41 -7.58
N SER A 243 10.88 5.10 -6.78
CA SER A 243 10.46 4.58 -5.47
C SER A 243 9.48 3.44 -5.62
N ALA A 244 8.39 3.69 -6.36
CA ALA A 244 7.30 2.75 -6.55
C ALA A 244 7.60 1.73 -7.66
N TYR A 245 6.68 0.78 -7.84
CA TYR A 245 6.72 -0.20 -8.91
C TYR A 245 6.60 0.49 -10.28
N GLU A 246 7.73 0.82 -10.87
CA GLU A 246 7.87 1.24 -12.26
C GLU A 246 8.39 0.13 -13.16
N SER A 247 8.49 -1.10 -12.63
CA SER A 247 9.00 -2.20 -13.42
C SER A 247 8.21 -2.37 -14.71
N ASP A 248 8.81 -3.03 -15.65
CA ASP A 248 8.33 -3.23 -17.01
C ASP A 248 7.00 -4.01 -17.00
N MET A 249 5.88 -3.30 -16.66
CA MET A 249 4.54 -3.88 -16.70
C MET A 249 4.28 -4.58 -18.04
N PHE A 250 4.82 -4.03 -19.14
CA PHE A 250 4.67 -4.65 -20.44
C PHE A 250 5.45 -5.96 -20.53
N GLN A 251 6.63 -6.07 -19.95
CA GLN A 251 7.41 -7.31 -19.91
C GLN A 251 6.65 -8.40 -19.15
N SER A 252 6.18 -8.11 -17.94
CA SER A 252 5.43 -9.04 -17.10
C SER A 252 4.15 -9.52 -17.79
N LEU A 253 3.43 -8.62 -18.49
CA LEU A 253 2.18 -8.93 -19.18
C LEU A 253 2.35 -9.31 -20.66
N SER A 254 3.57 -9.33 -21.22
CA SER A 254 3.82 -9.49 -22.67
C SER A 254 3.14 -10.72 -23.27
N ASN A 255 3.23 -11.86 -22.60
CA ASN A 255 2.66 -13.13 -23.03
C ASN A 255 1.12 -13.15 -22.98
N VAL A 256 0.54 -12.32 -22.12
CA VAL A 256 -0.92 -12.24 -21.89
C VAL A 256 -1.53 -10.92 -22.36
N VAL A 257 -0.76 -10.05 -23.03
CA VAL A 257 -1.20 -8.70 -23.44
C VAL A 257 -2.48 -8.72 -24.29
N SER A 258 -2.72 -9.75 -25.08
CA SER A 258 -3.97 -9.94 -25.85
C SER A 258 -5.21 -10.11 -24.97
N HIS A 259 -5.03 -10.34 -23.68
CA HIS A 259 -6.07 -10.55 -22.67
C HIS A 259 -6.08 -9.48 -21.59
N VAL A 260 -5.35 -8.38 -21.76
CA VAL A 260 -5.18 -7.36 -20.73
C VAL A 260 -6.52 -6.74 -20.25
N HIS A 261 -7.50 -6.57 -21.12
CA HIS A 261 -8.83 -6.09 -20.74
C HIS A 261 -9.58 -7.09 -19.84
N LEU A 262 -9.48 -8.39 -20.14
CA LEU A 262 -10.03 -9.44 -19.28
C LEU A 262 -9.34 -9.43 -17.91
N LEU A 263 -8.01 -9.33 -17.90
CA LEU A 263 -7.24 -9.28 -16.64
C LEU A 263 -7.59 -8.04 -15.83
N TRP A 264 -7.77 -6.90 -16.48
CA TRP A 264 -8.23 -5.67 -15.84
C TRP A 264 -9.61 -5.85 -15.18
N GLU A 265 -10.59 -6.47 -15.87
CA GLU A 265 -11.90 -6.76 -15.27
C GLU A 265 -11.80 -7.71 -14.08
N LEU A 266 -11.00 -8.79 -14.17
CA LEU A 266 -10.81 -9.74 -13.06
C LEU A 266 -10.21 -9.05 -11.83
N VAL A 267 -9.20 -8.21 -12.02
CA VAL A 267 -8.57 -7.47 -10.92
C VAL A 267 -9.52 -6.40 -10.37
N LEU A 268 -10.22 -5.66 -11.23
CA LEU A 268 -11.23 -4.67 -10.82
C LEU A 268 -12.31 -5.30 -9.94
N LEU A 269 -12.74 -6.49 -10.29
CA LEU A 269 -13.78 -7.24 -9.57
C LEU A 269 -13.25 -8.03 -8.37
N GLY A 270 -11.94 -8.00 -8.10
CA GLY A 270 -11.33 -8.76 -7.01
C GLY A 270 -11.53 -10.27 -7.15
N GLU A 271 -11.55 -10.79 -8.38
CA GLU A 271 -11.71 -12.22 -8.62
C GLU A 271 -10.46 -12.99 -8.13
N PRO A 272 -10.63 -14.23 -7.61
CA PRO A 272 -9.51 -15.05 -7.19
C PRO A 272 -8.66 -15.50 -8.39
N ILE A 273 -7.36 -15.17 -8.36
CA ILE A 273 -6.43 -15.45 -9.46
C ILE A 273 -5.20 -16.20 -8.91
N VAL A 274 -4.80 -17.27 -9.59
CA VAL A 274 -3.51 -17.92 -9.34
C VAL A 274 -2.56 -17.65 -10.51
N VAL A 275 -1.38 -17.14 -10.18
CA VAL A 275 -0.25 -16.97 -11.11
C VAL A 275 0.75 -18.09 -10.85
N MET A 276 0.97 -18.95 -11.83
CA MET A 276 1.95 -20.04 -11.78
C MET A 276 3.14 -19.71 -12.69
N ALA A 277 4.34 -19.62 -12.14
CA ALA A 277 5.57 -19.43 -12.89
C ALA A 277 6.70 -20.29 -12.30
N GLY A 278 7.83 -20.39 -12.99
CA GLY A 278 8.95 -21.21 -12.53
C GLY A 278 9.88 -20.52 -11.54
N SER A 279 9.77 -19.20 -11.39
CA SER A 279 10.59 -18.45 -10.43
C SER A 279 9.75 -17.52 -9.56
N PRO A 280 10.18 -17.28 -8.31
CA PRO A 280 9.54 -16.31 -7.42
C PRO A 280 9.53 -14.89 -8.00
N THR A 281 10.60 -14.49 -8.69
CA THR A 281 10.73 -13.19 -9.35
C THR A 281 9.60 -12.98 -10.36
N THR A 282 9.43 -13.94 -11.29
CA THR A 282 8.39 -13.88 -12.33
C THR A 282 6.99 -13.87 -11.73
N CYS A 283 6.75 -14.65 -10.66
CA CYS A 283 5.49 -14.63 -9.94
C CYS A 283 5.21 -13.27 -9.34
N ALA A 284 6.18 -12.73 -8.57
CA ALA A 284 6.03 -11.48 -7.86
C ALA A 284 5.81 -10.30 -8.83
N GLU A 285 6.59 -10.23 -9.90
CA GLU A 285 6.43 -9.20 -10.94
C GLU A 285 5.07 -9.28 -11.63
N MET A 286 4.60 -10.49 -11.95
CA MET A 286 3.31 -10.68 -12.61
C MET A 286 2.14 -10.30 -11.69
N VAL A 287 2.16 -10.72 -10.42
CA VAL A 287 1.12 -10.35 -9.44
C VAL A 287 1.10 -8.84 -9.24
N GLN A 288 2.26 -8.21 -9.11
CA GLN A 288 2.35 -6.76 -8.97
C GLN A 288 1.88 -6.03 -10.23
N ALA A 289 2.21 -6.53 -11.42
CA ALA A 289 1.72 -5.98 -12.67
C ALA A 289 0.19 -6.10 -12.79
N LEU A 290 -0.40 -7.21 -12.35
CA LEU A 290 -1.86 -7.40 -12.30
C LEU A 290 -2.51 -6.37 -11.38
N VAL A 291 -2.05 -6.26 -10.14
CA VAL A 291 -2.58 -5.26 -9.18
C VAL A 291 -2.49 -3.85 -9.73
N ALA A 292 -1.40 -3.51 -10.41
CA ALA A 292 -1.19 -2.20 -11.01
C ALA A 292 -2.09 -1.92 -12.24
N THR A 293 -2.79 -2.93 -12.80
CA THR A 293 -3.67 -2.72 -13.97
C THR A 293 -4.86 -1.79 -13.68
N ILE A 294 -5.32 -1.74 -12.44
CA ILE A 294 -6.46 -0.90 -12.03
C ILE A 294 -6.04 0.45 -11.43
N ALA A 295 -4.74 0.80 -11.48
CA ALA A 295 -4.31 2.13 -11.04
C ALA A 295 -5.06 3.23 -11.82
N PRO A 296 -5.47 4.34 -11.18
CA PRO A 296 -5.13 4.79 -9.83
C PRO A 296 -6.01 4.22 -8.68
N LEU A 297 -6.97 3.33 -8.97
CA LEU A 297 -7.75 2.66 -7.94
C LEU A 297 -6.85 1.75 -7.10
N LYS A 298 -6.95 1.86 -5.77
CA LYS A 298 -6.27 0.94 -4.86
C LYS A 298 -6.92 -0.44 -4.93
N TYR A 299 -6.10 -1.48 -5.07
CA TYR A 299 -6.58 -2.86 -4.92
C TYR A 299 -6.77 -3.15 -3.43
N CYS A 300 -7.99 -3.48 -3.04
CA CYS A 300 -8.41 -3.62 -1.64
C CYS A 300 -8.69 -5.08 -1.22
N ALA A 301 -8.60 -6.02 -2.14
CA ALA A 301 -8.55 -7.45 -1.82
C ALA A 301 -7.11 -7.87 -1.47
N ASP A 302 -6.91 -9.08 -0.97
CA ASP A 302 -5.57 -9.56 -0.65
C ASP A 302 -4.80 -10.00 -1.90
N TYR A 303 -3.48 -9.90 -1.86
CA TYR A 303 -2.60 -10.44 -2.88
C TYR A 303 -1.25 -10.84 -2.29
N ARG A 304 -0.72 -11.94 -2.77
CA ARG A 304 0.55 -12.52 -2.34
C ARG A 304 1.47 -12.65 -3.55
N PRO A 305 2.44 -11.74 -3.72
CA PRO A 305 3.37 -11.77 -4.86
C PRO A 305 4.09 -13.11 -4.98
N TYR A 306 4.44 -13.70 -3.84
CA TYR A 306 4.96 -15.05 -3.76
C TYR A 306 4.36 -15.76 -2.54
N PHE A 307 3.89 -17.00 -2.74
CA PHE A 307 3.19 -17.80 -1.74
C PHE A 307 3.69 -19.25 -1.79
N THR A 308 3.92 -19.86 -0.63
CA THR A 308 4.47 -21.21 -0.50
C THR A 308 3.53 -22.14 0.26
N ILE A 309 3.76 -23.45 0.17
CA ILE A 309 3.00 -24.47 0.92
C ILE A 309 3.22 -24.40 2.44
N HIS A 310 4.25 -23.70 2.87
CA HIS A 310 4.61 -23.51 4.28
C HIS A 310 4.07 -22.21 4.89
N ASP A 311 3.38 -21.40 4.09
CA ASP A 311 2.75 -20.18 4.60
C ASP A 311 1.71 -20.51 5.67
N SER A 312 1.65 -19.70 6.74
CA SER A 312 0.71 -19.91 7.85
C SER A 312 -0.75 -19.92 7.41
N GLU A 313 -1.06 -19.24 6.31
CA GLU A 313 -2.41 -19.14 5.72
C GLU A 313 -2.69 -20.18 4.61
N PHE A 314 -1.75 -21.11 4.37
CA PHE A 314 -1.90 -22.13 3.32
C PHE A 314 -3.23 -22.90 3.43
N LYS A 315 -3.62 -23.27 4.63
CA LYS A 315 -4.88 -24.00 4.87
C LYS A 315 -6.11 -23.16 4.50
N GLU A 316 -6.08 -21.85 4.79
CA GLU A 316 -7.19 -20.95 4.50
C GLU A 316 -7.48 -20.88 2.98
N TYR A 317 -6.43 -20.82 2.16
CA TYR A 317 -6.57 -20.73 0.70
C TYR A 317 -6.78 -22.07 -0.02
N THR A 318 -6.47 -23.18 0.64
CA THR A 318 -6.57 -24.54 0.06
C THR A 318 -7.76 -25.33 0.57
N MET A 319 -8.50 -24.83 1.55
CA MET A 319 -9.73 -25.48 2.04
C MET A 319 -10.77 -25.58 0.92
N ASP A 320 -11.56 -26.66 0.97
CA ASP A 320 -12.68 -26.93 0.05
C ASP A 320 -13.87 -25.99 0.34
N ALA A 321 -13.65 -24.70 0.19
CA ALA A 321 -14.72 -23.70 0.24
C ALA A 321 -15.48 -23.68 -1.10
N PRO A 322 -16.81 -23.46 -1.09
CA PRO A 322 -17.61 -23.39 -2.33
C PRO A 322 -17.17 -22.26 -3.25
N THR A 323 -16.63 -21.18 -2.69
CA THR A 323 -16.06 -20.04 -3.42
C THR A 323 -14.68 -19.71 -2.85
N PRO A 324 -13.62 -19.68 -3.68
CA PRO A 324 -12.30 -19.22 -3.24
C PRO A 324 -12.35 -17.77 -2.75
N PRO A 325 -11.52 -17.40 -1.77
CA PRO A 325 -11.45 -16.02 -1.30
C PRO A 325 -10.93 -15.07 -2.39
N ALA A 326 -11.29 -13.80 -2.30
CA ALA A 326 -10.83 -12.74 -3.22
C ALA A 326 -9.34 -12.45 -2.97
N VAL A 327 -8.45 -13.20 -3.64
CA VAL A 327 -7.00 -13.05 -3.50
C VAL A 327 -6.27 -13.36 -4.82
N ILE A 328 -5.12 -12.72 -5.04
CA ILE A 328 -4.20 -13.03 -6.13
C ILE A 328 -2.98 -13.72 -5.54
N LEU A 329 -2.73 -14.99 -5.92
CA LEU A 329 -1.60 -15.78 -5.42
C LEU A 329 -0.54 -15.99 -6.51
N GLY A 330 0.72 -15.67 -6.22
CA GLY A 330 1.88 -16.06 -7.02
C GLY A 330 2.54 -17.32 -6.47
N VAL A 331 2.61 -18.39 -7.23
CA VAL A 331 3.11 -19.70 -6.79
C VAL A 331 4.09 -20.30 -7.79
N THR A 332 5.09 -21.02 -7.30
CA THR A 332 6.08 -21.72 -8.13
C THR A 332 5.94 -23.24 -8.04
N ASN A 333 5.43 -23.75 -6.91
CA ASN A 333 5.35 -25.19 -6.69
C ASN A 333 4.24 -25.84 -7.54
N PRO A 334 4.57 -26.86 -8.36
CA PRO A 334 3.58 -27.60 -9.14
C PRO A 334 2.46 -28.25 -8.32
N PHE A 335 2.68 -28.46 -7.02
CA PHE A 335 1.67 -29.01 -6.11
C PHE A 335 0.40 -28.14 -6.09
N PHE A 336 0.53 -26.83 -6.23
CA PHE A 336 -0.61 -25.92 -6.32
C PHE A 336 -1.52 -26.18 -7.53
N ALA A 337 -1.02 -26.78 -8.59
CA ALA A 337 -1.86 -27.17 -9.71
C ALA A 337 -2.91 -28.23 -9.35
N LYS A 338 -2.66 -29.03 -8.29
CA LYS A 338 -3.62 -30.00 -7.75
C LYS A 338 -4.53 -29.39 -6.69
N THR A 339 -3.97 -28.65 -5.75
CA THR A 339 -4.71 -28.09 -4.61
C THR A 339 -5.63 -26.95 -5.00
N LEU A 340 -5.27 -26.17 -6.02
CA LEU A 340 -6.02 -25.01 -6.51
C LEU A 340 -6.78 -25.29 -7.83
N GLN A 341 -7.06 -26.56 -8.17
CA GLN A 341 -7.78 -26.93 -9.39
C GLN A 341 -9.16 -26.25 -9.54
N ARG A 342 -9.82 -25.97 -8.43
CA ARG A 342 -11.15 -25.34 -8.40
C ARG A 342 -11.13 -23.83 -8.55
N TRP A 343 -9.96 -23.23 -8.57
CA TRP A 343 -9.85 -21.79 -8.73
C TRP A 343 -10.30 -21.37 -10.13
N PRO A 344 -11.13 -20.32 -10.22
CA PRO A 344 -11.79 -19.95 -11.48
C PRO A 344 -10.81 -19.37 -12.51
N HIS A 345 -9.69 -18.77 -12.04
CA HIS A 345 -8.76 -18.08 -12.93
C HIS A 345 -7.32 -18.46 -12.60
N ILE A 346 -6.64 -19.08 -13.57
CA ILE A 346 -5.24 -19.48 -13.46
C ILE A 346 -4.46 -18.93 -14.64
N ILE A 347 -3.37 -18.24 -14.36
CA ILE A 347 -2.43 -17.72 -15.35
C ILE A 347 -1.14 -18.53 -15.22
N ARG A 348 -0.80 -19.31 -16.23
CA ARG A 348 0.44 -20.07 -16.24
C ARG A 348 1.45 -19.43 -17.20
N ILE A 349 2.61 -19.06 -16.67
CA ILE A 349 3.70 -18.40 -17.39
C ILE A 349 4.76 -19.46 -17.70
N SER A 350 5.35 -19.38 -18.90
CA SER A 350 6.48 -20.23 -19.29
C SER A 350 7.78 -19.72 -18.70
N ASP A 351 8.62 -20.63 -18.25
CA ASP A 351 9.95 -20.35 -17.70
C ASP A 351 11.00 -20.08 -18.78
N VAL A 352 10.64 -20.30 -20.04
CA VAL A 352 11.63 -20.24 -21.11
C VAL A 352 11.73 -18.83 -21.66
N SER A 353 12.93 -18.29 -21.60
CA SER A 353 13.47 -17.24 -22.48
C SER A 353 13.51 -17.70 -23.96
N SER A 354 12.53 -18.56 -24.39
CA SER A 354 12.41 -18.96 -25.77
C SER A 354 11.93 -17.78 -26.59
N SER A 355 12.72 -17.45 -27.59
CA SER A 355 12.51 -16.47 -28.64
C SER A 355 11.21 -16.62 -29.44
N ASP A 356 10.36 -17.57 -29.09
CA ASP A 356 9.06 -17.78 -29.67
C ASP A 356 8.02 -16.93 -28.93
N ASN A 357 7.58 -15.85 -29.58
CA ASN A 357 6.42 -15.03 -29.24
C ASN A 357 5.12 -15.85 -29.24
N GLN A 358 5.03 -16.88 -28.38
CA GLN A 358 3.81 -17.67 -28.25
C GLN A 358 2.76 -16.85 -27.52
N LYS A 359 1.79 -16.33 -28.28
CA LYS A 359 0.60 -15.67 -27.73
C LYS A 359 -0.22 -16.69 -26.94
N TYR A 360 -0.38 -16.46 -25.66
CA TYR A 360 -1.21 -17.32 -24.83
C TYR A 360 -2.68 -17.22 -25.26
N ARG A 361 -3.34 -18.38 -25.34
CA ARG A 361 -4.75 -18.50 -25.68
C ARG A 361 -5.56 -18.69 -24.40
N ILE A 362 -6.79 -18.19 -24.38
CA ILE A 362 -7.76 -18.52 -23.34
C ILE A 362 -8.12 -19.99 -23.48
N LYS A 363 -8.07 -20.71 -22.37
CA LYS A 363 -8.43 -22.13 -22.28
C LYS A 363 -9.51 -22.29 -21.21
N LYS A 364 -10.37 -23.31 -21.36
CA LYS A 364 -11.33 -23.65 -20.31
C LYS A 364 -10.58 -24.27 -19.11
N SER A 365 -11.00 -23.95 -17.88
CA SER A 365 -10.34 -24.45 -16.66
C SER A 365 -10.34 -25.97 -16.51
N GLU A 366 -11.27 -26.66 -17.15
CA GLU A 366 -11.33 -28.13 -17.16
C GLU A 366 -10.08 -28.82 -17.77
N SER A 367 -9.29 -28.09 -18.57
CA SER A 367 -8.06 -28.64 -19.16
C SER A 367 -6.85 -28.61 -18.20
N LEU A 368 -6.99 -28.10 -16.98
CA LEU A 368 -5.93 -28.12 -15.94
C LEU A 368 -5.72 -29.46 -15.25
N LYS A 369 -6.52 -30.46 -15.55
CA LYS A 369 -6.41 -31.81 -14.95
C LYS A 369 -5.06 -32.50 -15.21
N ILE A 370 -4.22 -31.94 -16.09
CA ILE A 370 -2.91 -32.46 -16.44
C ILE A 370 -1.83 -31.52 -15.91
N LEU A 371 -0.91 -32.02 -15.08
CA LEU A 371 0.26 -31.31 -14.54
C LEU A 371 1.14 -30.67 -15.63
N ASP A 372 1.10 -31.16 -16.85
CA ASP A 372 1.81 -30.68 -18.04
C ASP A 372 1.03 -29.63 -18.85
N SER A 373 0.12 -28.91 -18.22
CA SER A 373 -0.67 -27.91 -18.94
C SER A 373 0.22 -26.80 -19.52
N LYS A 374 -0.01 -26.50 -20.80
CA LYS A 374 0.74 -25.50 -21.55
C LYS A 374 0.54 -24.11 -20.97
N PRO A 375 1.51 -23.19 -21.09
CA PRO A 375 1.32 -21.81 -20.70
C PRO A 375 0.05 -21.19 -21.31
N GLY A 376 -0.63 -20.32 -20.55
CA GLY A 376 -1.89 -19.71 -20.99
C GLY A 376 -2.71 -19.13 -19.86
N VAL A 377 -3.87 -18.57 -20.22
CA VAL A 377 -4.88 -18.07 -19.30
C VAL A 377 -6.05 -19.04 -19.27
N TYR A 378 -6.28 -19.65 -18.13
CA TYR A 378 -7.34 -20.64 -17.91
C TYR A 378 -8.48 -19.97 -17.15
N THR A 379 -9.63 -19.78 -17.81
CA THR A 379 -10.78 -19.09 -17.23
C THR A 379 -12.06 -19.40 -17.98
N GLN A 380 -13.19 -19.39 -17.26
CA GLN A 380 -14.54 -19.44 -17.84
C GLN A 380 -15.22 -18.06 -17.83
N TYR A 381 -14.51 -17.03 -17.33
CA TYR A 381 -15.04 -15.68 -17.23
C TYR A 381 -15.39 -15.09 -18.59
N LYS A 382 -16.57 -14.51 -18.68
CA LYS A 382 -17.02 -13.76 -19.86
C LYS A 382 -16.92 -12.27 -19.53
N THR A 383 -16.14 -11.55 -20.34
CA THR A 383 -15.94 -10.11 -20.16
C THR A 383 -17.22 -9.34 -20.42
N PHE A 384 -17.46 -8.31 -19.60
CA PHE A 384 -18.52 -7.31 -19.81
C PHE A 384 -18.19 -6.37 -20.96
N LEU A 385 -16.90 -6.01 -21.10
CA LEU A 385 -16.44 -5.05 -22.09
C LEU A 385 -15.79 -5.74 -23.29
N GLN A 386 -15.87 -5.09 -24.43
CA GLN A 386 -15.15 -5.51 -25.63
C GLN A 386 -13.69 -5.07 -25.55
N LYS A 387 -12.81 -5.85 -26.21
CA LYS A 387 -11.38 -5.52 -26.27
C LYS A 387 -11.15 -4.31 -27.17
N ASP A 388 -10.32 -3.37 -26.75
CA ASP A 388 -9.81 -2.32 -27.64
C ASP A 388 -8.79 -2.92 -28.61
N LYS A 389 -9.24 -3.16 -29.85
CA LYS A 389 -8.42 -3.74 -30.91
C LYS A 389 -7.31 -2.79 -31.38
N VAL A 390 -7.50 -1.48 -31.21
CA VAL A 390 -6.54 -0.45 -31.70
C VAL A 390 -5.28 -0.50 -30.85
N ILE A 391 -5.45 -0.41 -29.51
CA ILE A 391 -4.29 -0.48 -28.61
C ILE A 391 -3.59 -1.83 -28.66
N LEU A 392 -4.35 -2.93 -28.73
CA LEU A 392 -3.77 -4.26 -28.84
C LEU A 392 -2.93 -4.42 -30.12
N LYS A 393 -3.41 -3.93 -31.26
CA LYS A 393 -2.63 -3.92 -32.51
C LYS A 393 -1.36 -3.07 -32.36
N LYS A 394 -1.45 -1.91 -31.70
CA LYS A 394 -0.32 -0.99 -31.48
C LYS A 394 0.76 -1.62 -30.60
N LEU A 395 0.36 -2.31 -29.52
CA LEU A 395 1.28 -3.01 -28.61
C LEU A 395 1.93 -4.23 -29.31
N LEU A 396 1.15 -5.06 -29.98
CA LEU A 396 1.65 -6.23 -30.69
C LEU A 396 2.59 -5.85 -31.86
N ARG A 397 2.26 -4.79 -32.60
CA ARG A 397 3.17 -4.27 -33.65
C ARG A 397 4.46 -3.73 -33.03
N GLY A 398 4.39 -3.05 -31.86
CA GLY A 398 5.56 -2.59 -31.12
C GLY A 398 6.50 -3.74 -30.73
N THR A 399 5.97 -4.89 -30.34
CA THR A 399 6.77 -6.10 -30.06
C THR A 399 7.48 -6.60 -31.33
N GLN A 400 6.78 -6.63 -32.47
CA GLN A 400 7.35 -7.07 -33.77
C GLN A 400 8.47 -6.13 -34.25
N THR A 401 8.29 -4.81 -34.04
CA THR A 401 9.27 -3.79 -34.45
C THR A 401 10.37 -3.54 -33.41
N LYS A 402 10.46 -4.37 -32.36
CA LYS A 402 11.43 -4.24 -31.26
C LYS A 402 11.45 -2.84 -30.65
N ARG A 403 10.25 -2.23 -30.47
CA ARG A 403 10.12 -0.92 -29.81
C ARG A 403 10.67 -0.99 -28.39
N PRO A 404 11.34 0.05 -27.86
CA PRO A 404 11.84 0.08 -26.49
C PRO A 404 10.75 -0.30 -25.48
N ARG A 405 11.11 -1.09 -24.47
CA ARG A 405 10.17 -1.65 -23.46
C ARG A 405 9.49 -0.55 -22.67
N GLU A 406 10.22 0.50 -22.35
CA GLU A 406 9.74 1.68 -21.60
C GLU A 406 8.57 2.34 -22.35
N VAL A 407 8.68 2.48 -23.67
CA VAL A 407 7.62 3.05 -24.51
C VAL A 407 6.40 2.14 -24.56
N GLN A 408 6.59 0.82 -24.61
CA GLN A 408 5.51 -0.15 -24.57
C GLN A 408 4.79 -0.14 -23.21
N THR A 409 5.56 -0.08 -22.12
CA THR A 409 5.04 0.03 -20.76
C THR A 409 4.27 1.33 -20.57
N ALA A 410 4.78 2.46 -21.03
CA ALA A 410 4.10 3.75 -20.95
C ALA A 410 2.77 3.75 -21.73
N LEU A 411 2.74 3.15 -22.93
CA LEU A 411 1.51 3.01 -23.72
C LEU A 411 0.46 2.14 -23.01
N LEU A 412 0.89 1.02 -22.44
CA LEU A 412 0.00 0.10 -21.72
C LEU A 412 -0.54 0.74 -20.44
N LYS A 413 0.33 1.33 -19.62
CA LYS A 413 -0.05 2.03 -18.38
C LYS A 413 -1.06 3.14 -18.66
N ARG A 414 -0.78 4.00 -19.64
CA ARG A 414 -1.68 5.09 -20.01
C ARG A 414 -3.06 4.57 -20.41
N HIS A 415 -3.11 3.55 -21.26
CA HIS A 415 -4.40 2.96 -21.69
C HIS A 415 -5.20 2.40 -20.51
N LEU A 416 -4.54 1.67 -19.59
CA LEU A 416 -5.20 1.09 -18.42
C LEU A 416 -5.65 2.18 -17.42
N MET A 417 -4.85 3.24 -17.26
CA MET A 417 -5.25 4.40 -16.46
C MET A 417 -6.48 5.09 -17.07
N ASP A 418 -6.45 5.41 -18.36
CA ASP A 418 -7.57 6.03 -19.06
C ASP A 418 -8.85 5.17 -18.92
N LEU A 419 -8.72 3.85 -18.97
CA LEU A 419 -9.84 2.91 -18.79
C LEU A 419 -10.38 2.95 -17.36
N THR A 420 -9.49 2.89 -16.36
CA THR A 420 -9.86 2.91 -14.94
C THR A 420 -10.45 4.27 -14.55
N GLU A 421 -9.84 5.37 -14.97
CA GLU A 421 -10.37 6.72 -14.72
C GLU A 421 -11.75 6.90 -15.35
N SER A 422 -11.93 6.44 -16.59
CA SER A 422 -13.25 6.50 -17.25
C SER A 422 -14.32 5.73 -16.48
N PHE A 423 -13.95 4.58 -15.88
CA PHE A 423 -14.84 3.81 -15.01
C PHE A 423 -15.12 4.52 -13.69
N MET A 424 -14.11 5.19 -13.09
CA MET A 424 -14.22 5.82 -11.77
C MET A 424 -14.90 7.20 -11.79
N ILE A 425 -14.74 7.98 -12.87
CA ILE A 425 -15.30 9.35 -12.97
C ILE A 425 -16.81 9.44 -12.66
N PRO A 426 -17.69 8.57 -13.19
CA PRO A 426 -19.10 8.59 -12.83
C PRO A 426 -19.34 8.35 -11.33
N LEU A 427 -18.59 7.43 -10.73
CA LEU A 427 -18.67 7.13 -9.29
C LEU A 427 -18.22 8.31 -8.44
N GLU A 428 -17.12 8.97 -8.80
CA GLU A 428 -16.60 10.16 -8.09
C GLU A 428 -17.61 11.34 -8.19
N ARG A 429 -18.25 11.52 -9.35
CA ARG A 429 -19.30 12.54 -9.52
C ARG A 429 -20.52 12.24 -8.66
N TYR A 430 -20.94 10.98 -8.63
CA TYR A 430 -22.09 10.58 -7.82
C TYR A 430 -21.80 10.74 -6.33
N ILE A 431 -20.64 10.31 -5.85
CA ILE A 431 -20.24 10.51 -4.45
C ILE A 431 -20.18 11.99 -4.07
N ALA A 432 -19.67 12.85 -4.95
CA ALA A 432 -19.66 14.29 -4.70
C ALA A 432 -21.10 14.85 -4.54
N SER A 433 -22.08 14.28 -5.22
CA SER A 433 -23.50 14.68 -5.07
C SER A 433 -24.15 14.24 -3.75
N LEU A 434 -23.52 13.30 -3.03
CA LEU A 434 -24.02 12.85 -1.72
C LEU A 434 -23.69 13.85 -0.59
N MET A 435 -22.95 14.93 -0.86
CA MET A 435 -22.69 15.99 0.11
C MET A 435 -23.98 16.75 0.43
N PRO A 436 -24.41 16.81 1.71
CA PRO A 436 -25.59 17.58 2.09
C PRO A 436 -25.30 19.08 2.00
N LEU A 437 -26.29 19.85 1.57
CA LEU A 437 -26.23 21.31 1.58
C LEU A 437 -26.40 21.82 3.03
N GLN A 438 -25.40 22.52 3.55
CA GLN A 438 -25.50 23.19 4.85
C GLN A 438 -26.14 24.56 4.70
N LYS A 439 -27.40 24.70 5.11
CA LYS A 439 -28.12 25.99 5.09
C LYS A 439 -27.95 26.78 6.39
N ASN A 440 -27.79 26.11 7.53
CA ASN A 440 -27.71 26.73 8.85
C ASN A 440 -26.57 26.12 9.66
N ILE A 441 -25.55 26.92 9.93
CA ILE A 441 -24.38 26.53 10.74
C ILE A 441 -24.62 27.00 12.17
N SER A 442 -24.42 26.10 13.14
CA SER A 442 -24.56 26.39 14.55
C SER A 442 -23.57 25.53 15.34
N PRO A 443 -22.95 26.06 16.41
CA PRO A 443 -22.11 25.28 17.32
C PRO A 443 -22.84 24.08 17.93
N PHE A 444 -24.14 24.21 18.16
CA PHE A 444 -25.00 23.20 18.78
C PHE A 444 -25.39 22.05 17.84
N LYS A 445 -25.29 22.25 16.52
CA LYS A 445 -25.63 21.20 15.57
C LYS A 445 -24.46 20.26 15.33
N ALA A 446 -24.77 18.96 15.27
CA ALA A 446 -23.83 17.97 14.80
C ALA A 446 -23.42 18.25 13.35
N THR A 447 -22.22 17.84 12.96
CA THR A 447 -21.79 17.87 11.55
C THR A 447 -22.73 16.99 10.72
N PRO A 448 -23.26 17.48 9.59
CA PRO A 448 -24.08 16.66 8.74
C PRO A 448 -23.27 15.48 8.19
N ILE A 449 -23.96 14.35 8.03
CA ILE A 449 -23.38 13.12 7.49
C ILE A 449 -23.70 13.06 6.00
N PRO A 450 -22.77 12.60 5.13
CA PRO A 450 -23.05 12.39 3.72
C PRO A 450 -24.23 11.44 3.53
N HIS A 451 -25.01 11.63 2.48
CA HIS A 451 -26.10 10.72 2.15
C HIS A 451 -25.59 9.31 1.86
N MET A 452 -26.44 8.30 2.05
CA MET A 452 -26.09 6.92 1.76
C MET A 452 -25.98 6.69 0.26
N PHE A 453 -25.01 5.85 -0.14
CA PHE A 453 -24.87 5.44 -1.54
C PHE A 453 -26.05 4.55 -1.95
N ASN A 454 -26.74 4.94 -3.02
CA ASN A 454 -27.82 4.14 -3.62
C ASN A 454 -27.38 3.62 -5.01
N PRO A 455 -27.17 2.30 -5.17
CA PRO A 455 -26.78 1.72 -6.45
C PRO A 455 -27.77 2.02 -7.61
N GLU A 456 -29.08 2.01 -7.34
CA GLU A 456 -30.09 2.21 -8.39
C GLU A 456 -30.09 3.67 -8.90
N ASP A 457 -29.99 4.64 -7.99
CA ASP A 457 -29.89 6.05 -8.34
C ASP A 457 -28.61 6.32 -9.15
N PHE A 458 -27.49 5.72 -8.75
CA PHE A 458 -26.25 5.80 -9.52
C PHE A 458 -26.44 5.24 -10.94
N LEU A 459 -27.01 4.04 -11.08
CA LEU A 459 -27.22 3.39 -12.38
C LEU A 459 -28.13 4.23 -13.30
N ALA A 460 -29.09 4.96 -12.75
CA ALA A 460 -29.96 5.88 -13.49
C ALA A 460 -29.18 7.07 -14.09
N THR A 461 -28.01 7.43 -13.57
CA THR A 461 -27.17 8.53 -14.11
C THR A 461 -26.32 8.09 -15.30
N LEU A 462 -26.06 6.79 -15.49
CA LEU A 462 -25.12 6.28 -16.50
C LEU A 462 -25.47 6.66 -17.96
N PRO A 463 -26.73 6.74 -18.41
CA PRO A 463 -27.05 7.16 -19.78
C PRO A 463 -26.49 8.53 -20.16
N THR A 464 -26.41 9.46 -19.19
CA THR A 464 -25.98 10.85 -19.37
C THR A 464 -24.57 11.15 -18.87
N ALA A 465 -24.00 10.28 -18.01
CA ALA A 465 -22.72 10.53 -17.36
C ALA A 465 -21.80 9.30 -17.34
N GLY A 466 -22.12 8.22 -18.03
CA GLY A 466 -21.39 6.97 -17.98
C GLY A 466 -20.07 6.94 -18.77
N PRO A 467 -19.24 5.91 -18.56
CA PRO A 467 -17.92 5.76 -19.20
C PRO A 467 -17.98 5.70 -20.73
N GLN A 468 -19.08 5.21 -21.28
CA GLN A 468 -19.31 5.12 -22.73
C GLN A 468 -19.21 6.48 -23.45
N LEU A 469 -19.33 7.59 -22.72
CA LEU A 469 -19.20 8.94 -23.26
C LEU A 469 -17.75 9.43 -23.37
N THR A 470 -16.84 8.83 -22.61
CA THR A 470 -15.43 9.24 -22.51
C THR A 470 -14.49 8.26 -23.20
N ILE A 471 -14.83 6.97 -23.20
CA ILE A 471 -14.03 5.90 -23.80
C ILE A 471 -14.84 5.15 -24.87
N GLY A 472 -14.25 4.89 -26.03
CA GLY A 472 -14.93 4.22 -27.15
C GLY A 472 -15.15 2.70 -26.98
N ILE A 473 -14.87 2.15 -25.79
CA ILE A 473 -15.03 0.72 -25.51
C ILE A 473 -16.51 0.40 -25.29
N LYS A 474 -17.04 -0.49 -26.12
CA LYS A 474 -18.40 -0.98 -26.03
C LYS A 474 -18.51 -2.16 -25.07
N GLY A 475 -19.69 -2.35 -24.49
CA GLY A 475 -19.96 -3.51 -23.62
C GLY A 475 -21.07 -3.21 -22.62
N ASP A 476 -21.27 -4.12 -21.68
CA ASP A 476 -22.23 -4.01 -20.59
C ASP A 476 -21.63 -3.31 -19.37
N TRP A 477 -21.52 -1.98 -19.42
CA TRP A 477 -21.04 -1.17 -18.31
C TRP A 477 -21.95 -1.29 -17.08
N VAL A 478 -23.26 -1.40 -17.27
CA VAL A 478 -24.22 -1.52 -16.16
C VAL A 478 -23.99 -2.82 -15.39
N GLY A 479 -23.84 -3.94 -16.11
CA GLY A 479 -23.54 -5.23 -15.51
C GLY A 479 -22.19 -5.22 -14.76
N LEU A 480 -21.17 -4.54 -15.31
CA LEU A 480 -19.86 -4.40 -14.68
C LEU A 480 -19.98 -3.63 -13.35
N TYR A 481 -20.69 -2.48 -13.31
CA TYR A 481 -20.92 -1.73 -12.08
C TYR A 481 -21.69 -2.53 -11.03
N LYS A 482 -22.78 -3.21 -11.43
CA LYS A 482 -23.55 -4.06 -10.51
C LYS A 482 -22.69 -5.14 -9.85
N ARG A 483 -21.75 -5.70 -10.59
CA ARG A 483 -20.81 -6.68 -10.03
C ARG A 483 -19.74 -6.01 -9.15
N PHE A 484 -19.21 -4.86 -9.58
CA PHE A 484 -18.22 -4.09 -8.84
C PHE A 484 -18.72 -3.68 -7.44
N PHE A 485 -20.00 -3.29 -7.28
CA PHE A 485 -20.57 -2.91 -5.98
C PHE A 485 -20.53 -4.02 -4.92
N ARG A 486 -20.28 -5.25 -5.31
CA ARG A 486 -20.19 -6.41 -4.42
C ARG A 486 -18.76 -6.81 -4.10
N THR A 487 -17.78 -6.00 -4.50
CA THR A 487 -16.35 -6.34 -4.41
C THR A 487 -15.66 -5.64 -3.25
N PRO A 488 -14.55 -6.22 -2.74
CA PRO A 488 -13.69 -5.54 -1.76
C PRO A 488 -13.13 -4.21 -2.27
N ASN A 489 -12.85 -4.11 -3.58
CA ASN A 489 -12.35 -2.88 -4.20
C ASN A 489 -13.35 -1.74 -4.12
N PHE A 490 -14.64 -2.01 -4.33
CA PHE A 490 -15.70 -1.01 -4.13
C PHE A 490 -15.82 -0.61 -2.66
N SER A 491 -15.85 -1.59 -1.76
CA SER A 491 -16.00 -1.33 -0.32
C SER A 491 -14.84 -0.48 0.20
N GLY A 492 -13.61 -0.80 -0.17
CA GLY A 492 -12.44 -0.04 0.26
C GLY A 492 -12.39 1.36 -0.35
N TRP A 493 -12.70 1.50 -1.64
CA TRP A 493 -12.80 2.80 -2.30
C TRP A 493 -13.90 3.67 -1.69
N PHE A 494 -15.11 3.11 -1.52
CA PHE A 494 -16.26 3.82 -0.96
C PHE A 494 -15.97 4.29 0.46
N LEU A 495 -15.44 3.42 1.34
CA LEU A 495 -15.09 3.79 2.70
C LEU A 495 -14.07 4.94 2.74
N SER A 496 -13.05 4.89 1.88
CA SER A 496 -12.05 5.95 1.78
C SER A 496 -12.68 7.29 1.36
N ARG A 497 -13.53 7.28 0.34
CA ARG A 497 -14.23 8.49 -0.15
C ARG A 497 -15.25 9.03 0.84
N TYR A 498 -15.99 8.14 1.49
CA TYR A 498 -16.96 8.51 2.52
C TYR A 498 -16.28 9.19 3.73
N THR A 499 -15.15 8.65 4.16
CA THR A 499 -14.34 9.24 5.23
C THR A 499 -13.80 10.62 4.82
N GLU A 500 -13.27 10.74 3.61
CA GLU A 500 -12.80 12.01 3.06
C GLU A 500 -13.90 13.08 3.02
N LEU A 501 -15.11 12.73 2.57
CA LEU A 501 -16.27 13.62 2.56
C LEU A 501 -16.68 14.02 3.99
N THR A 502 -16.67 13.08 4.93
CA THR A 502 -17.01 13.37 6.33
C THR A 502 -16.02 14.37 6.94
N LEU A 503 -14.72 14.15 6.75
CA LEU A 503 -13.68 15.07 7.21
C LEU A 503 -13.79 16.44 6.53
N LYS A 504 -14.15 16.49 5.24
CA LYS A 504 -14.38 17.73 4.52
C LYS A 504 -15.58 18.51 5.06
N LEU A 505 -16.68 17.83 5.41
CA LEU A 505 -17.84 18.45 6.03
C LEU A 505 -17.54 19.01 7.41
N GLN A 506 -16.73 18.31 8.22
CA GLN A 506 -16.24 18.79 9.50
C GLN A 506 -15.36 20.03 9.31
N ALA A 507 -14.45 20.00 8.35
CA ALA A 507 -13.58 21.15 8.03
C ALA A 507 -14.40 22.39 7.62
N LEU A 508 -15.37 22.21 6.72
CA LEU A 508 -16.25 23.30 6.28
C LEU A 508 -17.09 23.87 7.43
N GLN A 509 -17.56 23.02 8.36
CA GLN A 509 -18.29 23.50 9.54
C GLN A 509 -17.40 24.35 10.46
N LEU A 510 -16.16 23.90 10.73
CA LEU A 510 -15.21 24.65 11.56
C LEU A 510 -14.78 25.96 10.89
N GLU A 511 -14.54 25.94 9.59
CA GLU A 511 -14.21 27.14 8.82
C GLU A 511 -15.34 28.16 8.89
N ALA A 512 -16.57 27.73 8.70
CA ALA A 512 -17.73 28.60 8.79
C ALA A 512 -17.98 29.16 10.22
N LEU A 513 -17.73 28.36 11.26
CA LEU A 513 -17.76 28.83 12.65
C LEU A 513 -16.66 29.86 12.94
N SER A 514 -15.48 29.71 12.34
CA SER A 514 -14.38 30.69 12.48
C SER A 514 -14.69 32.04 11.85
N GLN A 515 -15.55 32.06 10.83
CA GLN A 515 -15.98 33.26 10.12
C GLN A 515 -17.27 33.87 10.69
N ALA A 516 -18.03 33.13 11.50
CA ALA A 516 -19.29 33.57 12.08
C ALA A 516 -19.07 34.68 13.12
N ASP A 517 -20.00 35.64 13.19
CA ASP A 517 -20.05 36.65 14.25
C ASP A 517 -20.69 36.06 15.51
N LEU A 518 -19.86 35.33 16.26
CA LEU A 518 -20.31 34.67 17.49
C LEU A 518 -20.61 35.68 18.63
N LYS A 519 -20.04 36.90 18.60
CA LYS A 519 -20.34 37.94 19.59
C LYS A 519 -21.79 38.39 19.50
N ASN A 520 -22.29 38.63 18.30
CA ASN A 520 -23.71 38.95 18.09
C ASN A 520 -24.65 37.79 18.47
N TRP A 521 -24.20 36.55 18.33
CA TRP A 521 -25.01 35.40 18.74
C TRP A 521 -25.16 35.28 20.25
N VAL A 522 -24.23 35.82 21.01
CA VAL A 522 -24.17 35.74 22.48
C VAL A 522 -24.99 36.87 23.16
N GLN A 523 -25.19 38.05 22.51
CA GLN A 523 -25.80 39.23 23.11
C GLN A 523 -27.20 39.01 23.71
N ASP A 524 -28.00 38.09 23.11
CA ASP A 524 -29.36 37.79 23.55
C ASP A 524 -29.48 36.43 24.26
N LYS A 525 -28.36 35.81 24.66
CA LYS A 525 -28.31 34.48 25.25
C LYS A 525 -28.08 34.48 26.75
N GLN A 526 -28.62 33.46 27.44
CA GLN A 526 -28.34 33.24 28.86
C GLN A 526 -26.90 32.71 29.03
N GLU A 527 -26.26 33.06 30.15
CA GLU A 527 -24.87 32.67 30.47
C GLU A 527 -24.63 31.16 30.30
N VAL A 528 -25.59 30.32 30.71
CA VAL A 528 -25.51 28.85 30.57
C VAL A 528 -25.45 28.43 29.10
N GLU A 529 -26.20 29.07 28.20
CA GLU A 529 -26.17 28.79 26.75
C GLU A 529 -24.82 29.20 26.15
N VAL A 530 -24.23 30.29 26.64
CA VAL A 530 -22.92 30.75 26.20
C VAL A 530 -21.81 29.79 26.63
N VAL A 531 -21.86 29.30 27.88
CA VAL A 531 -20.92 28.27 28.36
C VAL A 531 -21.05 26.96 27.53
N ASP A 532 -22.27 26.48 27.30
CA ASP A 532 -22.47 25.27 26.48
C ASP A 532 -21.94 25.47 25.04
N MET A 533 -22.10 26.67 24.48
CA MET A 533 -21.54 26.99 23.16
C MET A 533 -20.00 26.93 23.15
N ILE A 534 -19.34 27.50 24.14
CA ILE A 534 -17.89 27.45 24.26
C ILE A 534 -17.39 26.00 24.37
N LEU A 535 -18.01 25.21 25.25
CA LEU A 535 -17.63 23.83 25.45
C LEU A 535 -17.81 23.00 24.17
N ARG A 536 -18.89 23.23 23.42
CA ARG A 536 -19.10 22.52 22.13
C ARG A 536 -18.12 22.92 21.05
N ILE A 537 -17.71 24.19 20.97
CA ILE A 537 -16.69 24.62 20.02
C ILE A 537 -15.34 24.01 20.40
N ARG A 538 -14.97 24.03 21.70
CA ARG A 538 -13.75 23.36 22.20
C ARG A 538 -13.76 21.87 21.88
N GLN A 539 -14.82 21.16 22.18
CA GLN A 539 -14.96 19.73 21.86
C GLN A 539 -14.81 19.43 20.37
N LYS A 540 -15.40 20.29 19.50
CA LYS A 540 -15.22 20.14 18.05
C LYS A 540 -13.78 20.41 17.61
N LEU A 541 -13.12 21.36 18.25
CA LEU A 541 -11.71 21.68 17.96
C LEU A 541 -10.78 20.53 18.39
N GLU A 542 -10.94 19.98 19.60
CA GLU A 542 -10.22 18.82 20.09
C GLU A 542 -10.42 17.60 19.17
N LYS A 543 -11.68 17.29 18.87
CA LYS A 543 -12.01 16.22 17.93
C LYS A 543 -11.37 16.43 16.56
N SER A 544 -11.18 17.68 16.12
CA SER A 544 -10.48 17.98 14.87
C SER A 544 -8.99 17.66 14.89
N TYR A 545 -8.35 17.63 16.07
CA TYR A 545 -6.98 17.17 16.24
C TYR A 545 -6.91 15.64 16.25
N ASP A 546 -7.83 14.99 16.96
CA ASP A 546 -7.85 13.53 17.08
C ASP A 546 -8.16 12.83 15.73
N GLU A 547 -9.06 13.40 14.94
CA GLU A 547 -9.49 12.87 13.65
C GLU A 547 -8.68 13.42 12.46
N ASP A 548 -7.63 14.22 12.69
CA ASP A 548 -6.80 14.84 11.64
C ASP A 548 -7.63 15.62 10.60
N VAL A 549 -8.64 16.38 11.04
CA VAL A 549 -9.50 17.17 10.14
C VAL A 549 -8.66 18.19 9.36
N PRO A 550 -8.79 18.27 8.01
CA PRO A 550 -7.94 19.09 7.14
C PRO A 550 -8.31 20.58 7.20
N ILE A 551 -8.09 21.22 8.36
CA ILE A 551 -8.24 22.67 8.56
C ILE A 551 -6.89 23.35 8.66
N THR A 552 -6.82 24.60 8.18
CA THR A 552 -5.60 25.40 8.26
C THR A 552 -5.33 25.87 9.68
N GLN A 553 -4.07 26.11 10.02
CA GLN A 553 -3.69 26.64 11.32
C GLN A 553 -4.37 28.00 11.60
N THR A 554 -4.53 28.83 10.57
CA THR A 554 -5.23 30.11 10.67
C THR A 554 -6.70 29.98 11.07
N VAL A 555 -7.41 28.90 10.64
CA VAL A 555 -8.78 28.61 11.07
C VAL A 555 -8.81 28.21 12.55
N ARG A 556 -7.83 27.39 12.99
CA ARG A 556 -7.70 26.99 14.40
C ARG A 556 -7.48 28.22 15.30
N GLU A 557 -6.52 29.07 14.94
CA GLU A 557 -6.21 30.29 15.67
C GLU A 557 -7.42 31.22 15.77
N LYS A 558 -8.13 31.46 14.66
CA LYS A 558 -9.36 32.26 14.67
C LYS A 558 -10.46 31.66 15.56
N LEU A 559 -10.61 30.35 15.59
CA LEU A 559 -11.59 29.70 16.47
C LEU A 559 -11.20 29.88 17.95
N CYS A 560 -9.92 29.77 18.29
CA CYS A 560 -9.42 30.10 19.66
C CYS A 560 -9.66 31.55 20.02
N GLU A 561 -9.33 32.49 19.12
CA GLU A 561 -9.62 33.95 19.33
C GLU A 561 -11.13 34.20 19.56
N ARG A 562 -12.01 33.51 18.81
CA ARG A 562 -13.46 33.62 18.97
C ARG A 562 -13.93 33.07 20.33
N ILE A 563 -13.36 31.93 20.76
CA ILE A 563 -13.63 31.35 22.08
C ILE A 563 -13.21 32.31 23.18
N ASP A 564 -12.04 32.91 23.08
CA ASP A 564 -11.52 33.88 24.05
C ASP A 564 -12.38 35.15 24.09
N ASP A 565 -12.73 35.69 22.93
CA ASP A 565 -13.62 36.86 22.79
C ASP A 565 -14.97 36.64 23.49
N ILE A 566 -15.58 35.45 23.36
CA ILE A 566 -16.85 35.12 24.01
C ILE A 566 -16.63 34.89 25.51
N THR A 567 -15.55 34.22 25.89
CA THR A 567 -15.21 33.97 27.30
C THR A 567 -15.05 35.28 28.07
N LEU A 568 -14.52 36.34 27.44
CA LEU A 568 -14.40 37.69 28.06
C LEU A 568 -15.75 38.32 28.40
N THR A 569 -16.84 37.94 27.75
CA THR A 569 -18.21 38.45 28.01
C THR A 569 -18.87 37.81 29.23
N LEU A 570 -18.32 36.70 29.75
CA LEU A 570 -18.88 35.96 30.87
C LEU A 570 -18.44 36.58 32.25
N PRO A 571 -19.22 36.34 33.32
CA PRO A 571 -18.82 36.63 34.70
C PRO A 571 -17.53 35.91 35.14
N GLU A 572 -16.82 36.46 36.10
CA GLU A 572 -15.49 35.95 36.53
C GLU A 572 -15.54 34.53 37.10
N ASP A 573 -16.59 34.16 37.83
CA ASP A 573 -16.80 32.81 38.36
C ASP A 573 -16.88 31.73 37.25
N LEU A 574 -17.57 32.02 36.15
CA LEU A 574 -17.67 31.12 35.00
C LEU A 574 -16.37 31.07 34.20
N LYS A 575 -15.61 32.17 34.09
CA LYS A 575 -14.28 32.18 33.48
C LYS A 575 -13.31 31.24 34.20
N ILE A 576 -13.33 31.28 35.55
CA ILE A 576 -12.48 30.42 36.38
C ILE A 576 -12.82 28.94 36.15
N ILE A 577 -14.10 28.60 36.03
CA ILE A 577 -14.52 27.22 35.75
C ILE A 577 -14.02 26.76 34.36
N LEU A 578 -14.23 27.57 33.33
CA LEU A 578 -13.80 27.28 31.98
C LEU A 578 -12.27 27.19 31.78
N SER A 579 -11.50 27.88 32.63
CA SER A 579 -10.02 27.83 32.62
C SER A 579 -9.45 26.55 33.28
N ARG A 580 -10.24 25.89 34.15
CA ARG A 580 -9.83 24.63 34.80
C ARG A 580 -10.07 23.40 33.96
N GLU A 581 -10.93 23.49 32.94
CA GLU A 581 -11.24 22.41 31.99
C GLU A 581 -10.44 22.54 30.68
N SER A 582 -9.48 23.47 30.59
CA SER A 582 -8.65 23.71 29.41
C SER A 582 -7.38 22.88 29.41
#